data_d093344f50aff8db9ce336658ac8d152
#
_entry.id   d093344f50aff8db9ce336658ac8d152
#
_cell.length_a   1.000
_cell.length_b   1.000
_cell.length_c   1.000
_cell.angle_alpha   90.00
_cell.angle_beta   90.00
_cell.angle_gamma   90.00
#
_symmetry.space_group_name_H-M   'P 1'
#
loop_
_entity.id
_entity.type
_entity.pdbx_description
1 polymer ?
#
loop_
_entity_poly.entity_id
_entity_poly.type
_entity_poly.pdbx_seq_one_letter_code
_entity_poly.pdbx_strand_id
1 'polypeptide(L)'
;MSDPATKPFLAHRDLWLLALCQGLFLTNNVVFIAINGLVGLSLAPAAWMATLPVTGYVVGGALAAGPVARLQARLGRRRCFQIGLLVAIASAAVCAFAAAQQNFWLLVGATLVAGFYNANAALYRFAGPELVPPQYKERAISWVLAGGVIGAVAGPNLASATRDWFVVPFAGAYLCLVGVALLSLLAMSLIRFPAPPAPKTGASTGRPLSEIARQPVFIVAVLCAALGYGVMNLLMAATPIAMQMCSHPFDRAALVLEWHVLGMFVPSFFTGHLIRRFGVLPVAGVGVVLNLACIAVALSGVDLMQFLVALFLLGVGWNFLYIAGTTLLTEAYRPEEKNRAQGAMDFCVFATMALTSFGSGALVTTQGWTWLNLGSLLPMAAVAAGLAWLATQRKTQVA
;
A
#
# COMPACT_ATOMS: atom_id res chain seq x y z
N MET A 1 -25.52 8.19 31.44
CA MET A 1 -24.68 7.94 30.27
C MET A 1 -23.45 8.86 30.40
N SER A 2 -22.26 8.30 30.60
CA SER A 2 -21.03 9.10 30.74
C SER A 2 -20.72 9.83 29.44
N ASP A 3 -20.36 11.11 29.52
CA ASP A 3 -19.99 11.96 28.40
C ASP A 3 -18.86 11.29 27.58
N PRO A 4 -19.03 11.10 26.26
CA PRO A 4 -18.00 10.52 25.40
C PRO A 4 -16.65 11.27 25.46
N ALA A 5 -16.66 12.57 25.81
CA ALA A 5 -15.45 13.39 25.93
C ALA A 5 -14.53 12.99 27.11
N THR A 6 -15.07 12.29 28.13
CA THR A 6 -14.34 11.92 29.35
C THR A 6 -13.74 10.51 29.32
N LYS A 7 -14.07 9.71 28.29
CA LYS A 7 -13.56 8.34 28.17
C LYS A 7 -12.06 8.30 27.82
N PRO A 8 -11.27 7.44 28.48
CA PRO A 8 -9.89 7.24 28.09
C PRO A 8 -9.79 6.71 26.64
N PHE A 9 -8.68 7.03 25.94
CA PHE A 9 -8.48 6.67 24.54
C PHE A 9 -8.80 5.20 24.21
N LEU A 10 -8.34 4.28 25.03
CA LEU A 10 -8.51 2.83 24.83
C LEU A 10 -9.96 2.34 25.08
N ALA A 11 -10.86 3.17 25.62
CA ALA A 11 -12.27 2.81 25.85
C ALA A 11 -13.17 3.01 24.61
N HIS A 12 -12.61 3.49 23.49
CA HIS A 12 -13.36 3.70 22.24
C HIS A 12 -13.46 2.41 21.43
N ARG A 13 -14.48 1.59 21.71
CA ARG A 13 -14.74 0.30 21.04
C ARG A 13 -14.71 0.40 19.51
N ASP A 14 -15.33 1.44 18.94
CA ASP A 14 -15.46 1.60 17.49
C ASP A 14 -14.09 1.83 16.82
N LEU A 15 -13.14 2.45 17.53
CA LEU A 15 -11.76 2.59 17.06
C LEU A 15 -11.04 1.23 16.98
N TRP A 16 -11.24 0.34 17.97
CA TRP A 16 -10.67 -1.02 17.95
C TRP A 16 -11.24 -1.86 16.82
N LEU A 17 -12.56 -1.77 16.58
CA LEU A 17 -13.20 -2.46 15.48
C LEU A 17 -12.67 -1.95 14.13
N LEU A 18 -12.42 -0.64 13.99
CA LEU A 18 -11.83 -0.09 12.78
C LEU A 18 -10.37 -0.51 12.59
N ALA A 19 -9.59 -0.58 13.68
CA ALA A 19 -8.22 -1.12 13.64
C ALA A 19 -8.20 -2.60 13.24
N LEU A 20 -9.16 -3.40 13.72
CA LEU A 20 -9.35 -4.78 13.28
C LEU A 20 -9.68 -4.84 11.78
N CYS A 21 -10.61 -4.01 11.29
CA CYS A 21 -10.92 -3.92 9.85
C CYS A 21 -9.68 -3.55 9.03
N GLN A 22 -8.81 -2.67 9.52
CA GLN A 22 -7.54 -2.34 8.88
C GLN A 22 -6.60 -3.53 8.83
N GLY A 23 -6.49 -4.32 9.91
CA GLY A 23 -5.70 -5.55 9.95
C GLY A 23 -6.21 -6.59 8.95
N LEU A 24 -7.52 -6.81 8.90
CA LEU A 24 -8.16 -7.73 7.95
C LEU A 24 -8.02 -7.24 6.50
N PHE A 25 -8.09 -5.93 6.26
CA PHE A 25 -7.78 -5.36 4.96
C PHE A 25 -6.34 -5.62 4.54
N LEU A 26 -5.37 -5.39 5.43
CA LEU A 26 -3.97 -5.62 5.10
C LEU A 26 -3.68 -7.11 4.92
N THR A 27 -4.33 -8.00 5.68
CA THR A 27 -4.31 -9.46 5.43
C THR A 27 -4.73 -9.77 4.00
N ASN A 28 -5.86 -9.23 3.55
CA ASN A 28 -6.34 -9.41 2.18
C ASN A 28 -5.31 -8.87 1.15
N ASN A 29 -4.80 -7.67 1.37
CA ASN A 29 -3.86 -7.02 0.45
C ASN A 29 -2.55 -7.83 0.30
N VAL A 30 -1.97 -8.27 1.41
CA VAL A 30 -0.73 -9.05 1.42
C VAL A 30 -0.92 -10.41 0.77
N VAL A 31 -2.03 -11.11 1.05
CA VAL A 31 -2.36 -12.38 0.38
C VAL A 31 -2.47 -12.17 -1.14
N PHE A 32 -3.23 -11.15 -1.58
CA PHE A 32 -3.36 -10.84 -3.01
C PHE A 32 -2.01 -10.62 -3.69
N ILE A 33 -1.10 -9.87 -3.07
CA ILE A 33 0.24 -9.63 -3.63
C ILE A 33 1.07 -10.92 -3.64
N ALA A 34 1.03 -11.69 -2.54
CA ALA A 34 1.83 -12.91 -2.39
C ALA A 34 1.47 -13.99 -3.41
N ILE A 35 0.18 -14.17 -3.70
CA ILE A 35 -0.28 -15.32 -4.51
C ILE A 35 -0.62 -14.97 -5.96
N ASN A 36 -1.10 -13.74 -6.24
CA ASN A 36 -1.60 -13.41 -7.59
C ASN A 36 -0.50 -13.42 -8.66
N GLY A 37 0.77 -13.15 -8.31
CA GLY A 37 1.88 -13.31 -9.24
C GLY A 37 2.15 -14.77 -9.58
N LEU A 38 2.06 -15.67 -8.59
CA LEU A 38 2.29 -17.12 -8.75
C LEU A 38 1.14 -17.81 -9.48
N VAL A 39 -0.11 -17.53 -9.08
CA VAL A 39 -1.29 -18.04 -9.76
C VAL A 39 -1.35 -17.46 -11.18
N GLY A 40 -1.03 -16.18 -11.35
CA GLY A 40 -0.91 -15.57 -12.67
C GLY A 40 0.14 -16.28 -13.54
N LEU A 41 1.32 -16.59 -13.00
CA LEU A 41 2.37 -17.32 -13.73
C LEU A 41 1.93 -18.71 -14.17
N SER A 42 1.16 -19.42 -13.33
CA SER A 42 0.66 -20.78 -13.66
C SER A 42 -0.45 -20.77 -14.70
N LEU A 43 -1.21 -19.68 -14.84
CA LEU A 43 -2.37 -19.58 -15.72
C LEU A 43 -2.14 -18.74 -16.97
N ALA A 44 -1.12 -17.89 -16.97
CA ALA A 44 -0.90 -16.91 -18.04
C ALA A 44 -0.56 -17.59 -19.38
N PRO A 45 -1.10 -17.08 -20.49
CA PRO A 45 -0.72 -17.56 -21.84
C PRO A 45 0.77 -17.35 -22.15
N ALA A 46 1.40 -16.33 -21.51
CA ALA A 46 2.83 -16.05 -21.63
C ALA A 46 3.38 -15.60 -20.27
N ALA A 47 4.59 -16.02 -19.93
CA ALA A 47 5.19 -15.78 -18.60
C ALA A 47 5.27 -14.30 -18.21
N TRP A 48 5.51 -13.38 -19.15
CA TRP A 48 5.56 -11.94 -18.91
C TRP A 48 4.22 -11.35 -18.42
N MET A 49 3.11 -12.07 -18.59
CA MET A 49 1.78 -11.68 -18.11
C MET A 49 1.54 -12.08 -16.64
N ALA A 50 2.48 -12.77 -15.98
CA ALA A 50 2.31 -13.36 -14.66
C ALA A 50 1.73 -12.39 -13.61
N THR A 51 2.13 -11.12 -13.62
CA THR A 51 1.66 -10.13 -12.65
C THR A 51 0.48 -9.28 -13.13
N LEU A 52 -0.16 -9.59 -14.27
CA LEU A 52 -1.38 -8.89 -14.69
C LEU A 52 -2.51 -8.94 -13.65
N PRO A 53 -2.73 -10.03 -12.90
CA PRO A 53 -3.70 -10.02 -11.80
C PRO A 53 -3.35 -9.01 -10.69
N VAL A 54 -2.05 -8.86 -10.35
CA VAL A 54 -1.59 -7.82 -9.40
C VAL A 54 -1.80 -6.43 -9.98
N THR A 55 -1.44 -6.24 -11.25
CA THR A 55 -1.66 -4.98 -12.00
C THR A 55 -3.14 -4.60 -12.03
N GLY A 56 -4.01 -5.59 -12.32
CA GLY A 56 -5.46 -5.40 -12.29
C GLY A 56 -5.95 -4.86 -10.94
N TYR A 57 -5.48 -5.43 -9.85
CA TYR A 57 -5.81 -4.98 -8.49
C TYR A 57 -5.39 -3.52 -8.22
N VAL A 58 -4.18 -3.13 -8.65
CA VAL A 58 -3.67 -1.76 -8.50
C VAL A 58 -4.44 -0.77 -9.38
N VAL A 59 -4.62 -1.09 -10.66
CA VAL A 59 -5.36 -0.26 -11.63
C VAL A 59 -6.82 -0.11 -11.20
N GLY A 60 -7.45 -1.20 -10.75
CA GLY A 60 -8.81 -1.18 -10.23
C GLY A 60 -8.96 -0.25 -9.03
N GLY A 61 -7.96 -0.24 -8.13
CA GLY A 61 -7.89 0.70 -7.01
C GLY A 61 -7.79 2.16 -7.46
N ALA A 62 -6.91 2.45 -8.42
CA ALA A 62 -6.75 3.78 -8.99
C ALA A 62 -8.04 4.29 -9.64
N LEU A 63 -8.69 3.46 -10.46
CA LEU A 63 -9.96 3.80 -11.13
C LEU A 63 -11.11 3.98 -10.14
N ALA A 64 -11.12 3.22 -9.04
CA ALA A 64 -12.16 3.27 -8.02
C ALA A 64 -12.04 4.45 -7.06
N ALA A 65 -10.88 5.11 -6.94
CA ALA A 65 -10.64 6.17 -5.96
C ALA A 65 -11.66 7.31 -6.06
N GLY A 66 -11.95 7.81 -7.25
CA GLY A 66 -12.96 8.85 -7.50
C GLY A 66 -14.41 8.38 -7.21
N PRO A 67 -14.86 7.26 -7.76
CA PRO A 67 -16.15 6.65 -7.43
C PRO A 67 -16.36 6.41 -5.93
N VAL A 68 -15.36 5.86 -5.24
CA VAL A 68 -15.41 5.61 -3.78
C VAL A 68 -15.58 6.93 -3.00
N ALA A 69 -14.82 7.97 -3.33
CA ALA A 69 -14.95 9.27 -2.69
C ALA A 69 -16.37 9.86 -2.85
N ARG A 70 -16.94 9.77 -4.06
CA ARG A 70 -18.32 10.21 -4.33
C ARG A 70 -19.35 9.37 -3.57
N LEU A 71 -19.14 8.05 -3.51
CA LEU A 71 -20.03 7.14 -2.79
C LEU A 71 -20.02 7.42 -1.29
N GLN A 72 -18.83 7.68 -0.70
CA GLN A 72 -18.71 8.06 0.71
C GLN A 72 -19.42 9.38 1.01
N ALA A 73 -19.30 10.37 0.14
CA ALA A 73 -19.99 11.65 0.30
C ALA A 73 -21.52 11.50 0.29
N ARG A 74 -22.06 10.57 -0.50
CA ARG A 74 -23.51 10.33 -0.64
C ARG A 74 -24.08 9.41 0.44
N LEU A 75 -23.43 8.29 0.71
CA LEU A 75 -23.95 7.22 1.58
C LEU A 75 -23.37 7.23 2.99
N GLY A 76 -22.34 8.04 3.24
CA GLY A 76 -21.55 8.04 4.47
C GLY A 76 -20.56 6.88 4.57
N ARG A 77 -19.71 6.93 5.61
CA ARG A 77 -18.59 6.00 5.82
C ARG A 77 -19.04 4.55 5.87
N ARG A 78 -19.98 4.23 6.79
CA ARG A 78 -20.38 2.85 7.08
C ARG A 78 -20.89 2.11 5.85
N ARG A 79 -21.86 2.69 5.14
CA ARG A 79 -22.47 2.05 3.96
C ARG A 79 -21.46 1.88 2.83
N CYS A 80 -20.61 2.89 2.59
CA CYS A 80 -19.60 2.82 1.57
C CYS A 80 -18.58 1.71 1.88
N PHE A 81 -18.12 1.59 3.13
CA PHE A 81 -17.21 0.53 3.57
C PHE A 81 -17.84 -0.87 3.46
N GLN A 82 -19.12 -1.01 3.81
CA GLN A 82 -19.86 -2.27 3.64
C GLN A 82 -19.96 -2.67 2.16
N ILE A 83 -20.24 -1.74 1.25
CA ILE A 83 -20.25 -2.01 -0.20
C ILE A 83 -18.86 -2.48 -0.66
N GLY A 84 -17.77 -1.83 -0.20
CA GLY A 84 -16.41 -2.28 -0.50
C GLY A 84 -16.15 -3.71 -0.06
N LEU A 85 -16.63 -4.10 1.12
CA LEU A 85 -16.49 -5.46 1.65
C LEU A 85 -17.33 -6.49 0.90
N LEU A 86 -18.53 -6.13 0.45
CA LEU A 86 -19.33 -6.99 -0.42
C LEU A 86 -18.62 -7.23 -1.77
N VAL A 87 -17.98 -6.19 -2.33
CA VAL A 87 -17.15 -6.33 -3.53
C VAL A 87 -15.95 -7.23 -3.25
N ALA A 88 -15.30 -7.11 -2.08
CA ALA A 88 -14.19 -7.99 -1.69
C ALA A 88 -14.63 -9.46 -1.62
N ILE A 89 -15.77 -9.75 -1.01
CA ILE A 89 -16.34 -11.10 -0.92
C ILE A 89 -16.59 -11.65 -2.32
N ALA A 90 -17.29 -10.90 -3.18
CA ALA A 90 -17.62 -11.33 -4.53
C ALA A 90 -16.36 -11.55 -5.38
N SER A 91 -15.43 -10.61 -5.36
CA SER A 91 -14.19 -10.71 -6.15
C SER A 91 -13.28 -11.84 -5.67
N ALA A 92 -13.16 -12.08 -4.36
CA ALA A 92 -12.38 -13.20 -3.83
C ALA A 92 -13.00 -14.55 -4.21
N ALA A 93 -14.33 -14.67 -4.16
CA ALA A 93 -15.03 -15.87 -4.62
C ALA A 93 -14.84 -16.12 -6.13
N VAL A 94 -14.89 -15.06 -6.94
CA VAL A 94 -14.61 -15.16 -8.39
C VAL A 94 -13.15 -15.49 -8.65
N CYS A 95 -12.19 -14.98 -7.86
CA CYS A 95 -10.77 -15.37 -7.97
C CYS A 95 -10.58 -16.86 -7.65
N ALA A 96 -11.24 -17.38 -6.60
CA ALA A 96 -11.20 -18.82 -6.30
C ALA A 96 -11.76 -19.66 -7.45
N PHE A 97 -12.89 -19.25 -8.01
CA PHE A 97 -13.52 -19.91 -9.16
C PHE A 97 -12.63 -19.81 -10.41
N ALA A 98 -12.04 -18.65 -10.69
CA ALA A 98 -11.13 -18.45 -11.82
C ALA A 98 -9.90 -19.35 -11.73
N ALA A 99 -9.32 -19.50 -10.52
CA ALA A 99 -8.21 -20.40 -10.26
C ALA A 99 -8.63 -21.87 -10.50
N ALA A 100 -9.80 -22.28 -9.97
CA ALA A 100 -10.32 -23.63 -10.14
C ALA A 100 -10.61 -23.98 -11.61
N GLN A 101 -11.12 -23.02 -12.40
CA GLN A 101 -11.38 -23.17 -13.84
C GLN A 101 -10.14 -22.91 -14.71
N GLN A 102 -8.98 -22.62 -14.10
CA GLN A 102 -7.75 -22.26 -14.80
C GLN A 102 -7.94 -21.13 -15.82
N ASN A 103 -8.79 -20.15 -15.48
CA ASN A 103 -9.14 -19.05 -16.36
C ASN A 103 -8.38 -17.77 -15.98
N PHE A 104 -7.30 -17.49 -16.71
CA PHE A 104 -6.44 -16.33 -16.49
C PHE A 104 -7.18 -15.00 -16.59
N TRP A 105 -7.97 -14.79 -17.64
CA TRP A 105 -8.63 -13.51 -17.88
C TRP A 105 -9.75 -13.22 -16.87
N LEU A 106 -10.44 -14.27 -16.42
CA LEU A 106 -11.40 -14.13 -15.34
C LEU A 106 -10.71 -13.73 -14.02
N LEU A 107 -9.52 -14.27 -13.74
CA LEU A 107 -8.72 -13.88 -12.58
C LEU A 107 -8.31 -12.40 -12.68
N VAL A 108 -7.80 -11.94 -13.83
CA VAL A 108 -7.44 -10.53 -14.06
C VAL A 108 -8.66 -9.62 -13.88
N GLY A 109 -9.80 -9.98 -14.44
CA GLY A 109 -11.05 -9.21 -14.27
C GLY A 109 -11.52 -9.15 -12.81
N ALA A 110 -11.45 -10.27 -12.09
CA ALA A 110 -11.84 -10.34 -10.68
C ALA A 110 -10.91 -9.48 -9.79
N THR A 111 -9.60 -9.50 -10.03
CA THR A 111 -8.66 -8.68 -9.29
C THR A 111 -8.81 -7.19 -9.60
N LEU A 112 -9.15 -6.82 -10.84
CA LEU A 112 -9.50 -5.43 -11.20
C LEU A 112 -10.69 -4.93 -10.38
N VAL A 113 -11.74 -5.75 -10.25
CA VAL A 113 -12.92 -5.44 -9.41
C VAL A 113 -12.54 -5.36 -7.93
N ALA A 114 -11.67 -6.27 -7.45
CA ALA A 114 -11.17 -6.25 -6.07
C ALA A 114 -10.45 -4.95 -5.72
N GLY A 115 -9.87 -4.26 -6.70
CA GLY A 115 -9.28 -2.92 -6.54
C GLY A 115 -10.26 -1.89 -5.96
N PHE A 116 -11.56 -2.02 -6.17
CA PHE A 116 -12.55 -1.16 -5.54
C PHE A 116 -12.51 -1.26 -4.00
N TYR A 117 -12.36 -2.47 -3.46
CA TYR A 117 -12.18 -2.66 -2.03
C TYR A 117 -10.86 -2.05 -1.54
N ASN A 118 -9.77 -2.18 -2.29
CA ASN A 118 -8.49 -1.57 -1.98
C ASN A 118 -8.61 -0.05 -1.81
N ALA A 119 -9.19 0.65 -2.79
CA ALA A 119 -9.43 2.09 -2.72
C ALA A 119 -10.34 2.49 -1.55
N ASN A 120 -11.33 1.66 -1.24
CA ASN A 120 -12.29 1.90 -0.17
C ASN A 120 -11.63 1.75 1.21
N ALA A 121 -10.93 0.65 1.45
CA ALA A 121 -10.28 0.34 2.72
C ALA A 121 -9.07 1.24 3.03
N ALA A 122 -8.39 1.77 2.02
CA ALA A 122 -7.35 2.78 2.19
C ALA A 122 -7.84 4.02 2.96
N LEU A 123 -9.16 4.25 3.01
CA LEU A 123 -9.79 5.37 3.72
C LEU A 123 -10.10 5.08 5.20
N TYR A 124 -9.89 3.84 5.70
CA TYR A 124 -10.13 3.51 7.12
C TYR A 124 -9.32 4.40 8.07
N ARG A 125 -8.07 4.69 7.74
CA ARG A 125 -7.20 5.58 8.53
C ARG A 125 -7.76 6.99 8.70
N PHE A 126 -8.51 7.50 7.72
CA PHE A 126 -9.13 8.81 7.77
C PHE A 126 -10.48 8.80 8.50
N ALA A 127 -11.08 7.63 8.69
CA ALA A 127 -12.30 7.46 9.46
C ALA A 127 -12.02 7.32 10.98
N GLY A 128 -10.82 6.90 11.39
CA GLY A 128 -10.43 6.79 12.80
C GLY A 128 -10.61 8.06 13.61
N PRO A 129 -10.14 9.24 13.15
CA PRO A 129 -10.34 10.52 13.83
C PRO A 129 -11.80 10.92 14.05
N GLU A 130 -12.74 10.38 13.27
CA GLU A 130 -14.18 10.68 13.40
C GLU A 130 -14.83 9.90 14.57
N LEU A 131 -14.15 8.87 15.09
CA LEU A 131 -14.63 7.98 16.15
C LEU A 131 -14.16 8.37 17.55
N VAL A 132 -13.36 9.43 17.68
CA VAL A 132 -12.74 9.85 18.94
C VAL A 132 -12.86 11.37 19.14
N PRO A 133 -12.77 11.87 20.40
CA PRO A 133 -12.69 13.28 20.69
C PRO A 133 -11.49 13.98 20.02
N PRO A 134 -11.58 15.31 19.77
CA PRO A 134 -10.56 16.07 19.02
C PRO A 134 -9.11 15.90 19.51
N GLN A 135 -8.90 15.74 20.82
CA GLN A 135 -7.57 15.57 21.44
C GLN A 135 -6.89 14.24 21.06
N TYR A 136 -7.64 13.26 20.55
CA TYR A 136 -7.13 11.93 20.21
C TYR A 136 -7.02 11.66 18.72
N LYS A 137 -7.34 12.62 17.85
CA LYS A 137 -7.40 12.42 16.38
C LYS A 137 -6.12 11.87 15.77
N GLU A 138 -4.97 12.41 16.14
CA GLU A 138 -3.67 11.95 15.61
C GLU A 138 -3.35 10.52 16.08
N ARG A 139 -3.62 10.24 17.36
CA ARG A 139 -3.44 8.91 17.93
C ARG A 139 -4.36 7.88 17.29
N ALA A 140 -5.58 8.28 16.88
CA ALA A 140 -6.54 7.38 16.23
C ALA A 140 -6.05 6.95 14.84
N ILE A 141 -5.44 7.84 14.04
CA ILE A 141 -4.83 7.48 12.76
C ILE A 141 -3.74 6.43 12.96
N SER A 142 -2.82 6.70 13.89
CA SER A 142 -1.72 5.76 14.20
C SER A 142 -2.23 4.42 14.71
N TRP A 143 -3.30 4.42 15.51
CA TRP A 143 -3.89 3.20 16.05
C TRP A 143 -4.56 2.34 14.99
N VAL A 144 -5.30 2.95 14.06
CA VAL A 144 -5.87 2.24 12.91
C VAL A 144 -4.76 1.63 12.06
N LEU A 145 -3.70 2.40 11.75
CA LEU A 145 -2.57 1.89 10.98
C LEU A 145 -1.82 0.77 11.70
N ALA A 146 -1.72 0.83 13.05
CA ALA A 146 -1.13 -0.24 13.85
C ALA A 146 -1.88 -1.57 13.71
N GLY A 147 -3.20 -1.53 13.49
CA GLY A 147 -3.98 -2.72 13.14
C GLY A 147 -3.43 -3.45 11.91
N GLY A 148 -2.77 -2.73 11.01
CA GLY A 148 -2.13 -3.30 9.82
C GLY A 148 -1.00 -4.29 10.12
N VAL A 149 -0.34 -4.20 11.29
CA VAL A 149 0.69 -5.16 11.72
C VAL A 149 0.10 -6.58 11.83
N ILE A 150 -1.19 -6.69 12.23
CA ILE A 150 -1.89 -7.98 12.22
C ILE A 150 -1.89 -8.57 10.80
N GLY A 151 -2.18 -7.76 9.80
CA GLY A 151 -2.20 -8.20 8.40
C GLY A 151 -0.82 -8.56 7.85
N ALA A 152 0.24 -7.90 8.35
CA ALA A 152 1.61 -8.21 7.97
C ALA A 152 1.97 -9.65 8.32
N VAL A 153 1.54 -10.12 9.50
CA VAL A 153 1.78 -11.50 9.98
C VAL A 153 0.70 -12.45 9.45
N ALA A 154 -0.58 -12.09 9.58
CA ALA A 154 -1.67 -12.98 9.22
C ALA A 154 -1.73 -13.27 7.71
N GLY A 155 -1.41 -12.30 6.85
CA GLY A 155 -1.50 -12.45 5.39
C GLY A 155 -0.63 -13.58 4.83
N PRO A 156 0.71 -13.50 4.96
CA PRO A 156 1.60 -14.51 4.42
C PRO A 156 1.37 -15.90 5.03
N ASN A 157 1.11 -15.95 6.37
CA ASN A 157 0.84 -17.21 7.05
C ASN A 157 -0.49 -17.83 6.60
N LEU A 158 -1.55 -17.04 6.37
CA LEU A 158 -2.81 -17.51 5.82
C LEU A 158 -2.61 -18.08 4.41
N ALA A 159 -1.89 -17.37 3.55
CA ALA A 159 -1.60 -17.82 2.19
C ALA A 159 -0.83 -19.15 2.19
N SER A 160 0.17 -19.29 3.07
CA SER A 160 0.97 -20.51 3.23
C SER A 160 0.13 -21.68 3.76
N ALA A 161 -0.62 -21.47 4.85
CA ALA A 161 -1.40 -22.51 5.51
C ALA A 161 -2.55 -23.06 4.63
N THR A 162 -3.06 -22.24 3.71
CA THR A 162 -4.23 -22.58 2.87
C THR A 162 -3.88 -22.93 1.43
N ARG A 163 -2.58 -22.91 1.09
CA ARG A 163 -2.07 -23.15 -0.27
C ARG A 163 -2.58 -24.44 -0.86
N ASP A 164 -2.46 -25.51 -0.11
CA ASP A 164 -2.67 -26.89 -0.57
C ASP A 164 -3.99 -27.50 -0.05
N TRP A 165 -4.97 -26.67 0.36
CA TRP A 165 -6.28 -27.16 0.81
C TRP A 165 -7.11 -27.79 -0.31
N PHE A 166 -6.84 -27.44 -1.56
CA PHE A 166 -7.50 -27.97 -2.74
C PHE A 166 -6.47 -28.47 -3.76
N VAL A 167 -6.92 -29.26 -4.71
CA VAL A 167 -6.09 -29.75 -5.82
C VAL A 167 -5.43 -28.61 -6.60
N VAL A 168 -6.15 -27.49 -6.73
CA VAL A 168 -5.58 -26.26 -7.35
C VAL A 168 -4.93 -25.43 -6.27
N PRO A 169 -3.60 -25.21 -6.34
CA PRO A 169 -2.88 -24.41 -5.37
C PRO A 169 -3.46 -23.00 -5.22
N PHE A 170 -3.49 -22.49 -3.99
CA PHE A 170 -4.02 -21.18 -3.61
C PHE A 170 -5.53 -20.95 -3.78
N ALA A 171 -6.31 -21.87 -4.32
CA ALA A 171 -7.78 -21.73 -4.33
C ALA A 171 -8.35 -21.59 -2.91
N GLY A 172 -7.76 -22.30 -1.93
CA GLY A 172 -8.06 -22.19 -0.51
C GLY A 172 -7.77 -20.78 0.04
N ALA A 173 -6.68 -20.16 -0.39
CA ALA A 173 -6.33 -18.81 0.05
C ALA A 173 -7.39 -17.79 -0.36
N TYR A 174 -7.87 -17.82 -1.60
CA TYR A 174 -8.97 -16.95 -2.05
C TYR A 174 -10.27 -17.19 -1.27
N LEU A 175 -10.63 -18.45 -0.98
CA LEU A 175 -11.81 -18.75 -0.16
C LEU A 175 -11.65 -18.27 1.28
N CYS A 176 -10.45 -18.35 1.87
CA CYS A 176 -10.19 -17.77 3.18
C CYS A 176 -10.35 -16.24 3.18
N LEU A 177 -10.01 -15.56 2.07
CA LEU A 177 -10.25 -14.13 1.94
C LEU A 177 -11.73 -13.77 1.93
N VAL A 178 -12.62 -14.65 1.45
CA VAL A 178 -14.07 -14.50 1.64
C VAL A 178 -14.42 -14.48 3.13
N GLY A 179 -13.86 -15.40 3.92
CA GLY A 179 -14.04 -15.44 5.39
C GLY A 179 -13.49 -14.19 6.08
N VAL A 180 -12.29 -13.74 5.68
CA VAL A 180 -11.67 -12.50 6.20
C VAL A 180 -12.56 -11.28 5.89
N ALA A 181 -13.11 -11.19 4.68
CA ALA A 181 -13.98 -10.09 4.28
C ALA A 181 -15.35 -10.15 5.00
N LEU A 182 -15.91 -11.34 5.23
CA LEU A 182 -17.13 -11.52 6.03
C LEU A 182 -16.91 -11.09 7.49
N LEU A 183 -15.79 -11.48 8.12
CA LEU A 183 -15.43 -11.04 9.46
C LEU A 183 -15.27 -9.51 9.52
N SER A 184 -14.63 -8.91 8.51
CA SER A 184 -14.50 -7.46 8.40
C SER A 184 -15.85 -6.78 8.20
N LEU A 185 -16.77 -7.36 7.41
CA LEU A 185 -18.12 -6.87 7.21
C LEU A 185 -18.93 -6.88 8.51
N LEU A 186 -18.81 -7.95 9.29
CA LEU A 186 -19.43 -8.04 10.62
C LEU A 186 -18.88 -6.97 11.56
N ALA A 187 -17.55 -6.84 11.67
CA ALA A 187 -16.90 -5.81 12.49
C ALA A 187 -17.32 -4.40 12.07
N MET A 188 -17.30 -4.09 10.75
CA MET A 188 -17.72 -2.81 10.18
C MET A 188 -19.20 -2.51 10.48
N SER A 189 -20.04 -3.52 10.49
CA SER A 189 -21.48 -3.39 10.78
C SER A 189 -21.76 -3.01 12.23
N LEU A 190 -20.84 -3.24 13.14
CA LEU A 190 -20.93 -2.86 14.55
C LEU A 190 -20.44 -1.44 14.85
N ILE A 191 -19.72 -0.80 13.92
CA ILE A 191 -19.16 0.56 14.08
C ILE A 191 -20.27 1.61 13.85
N ARG A 192 -20.30 2.62 14.71
CA ARG A 192 -21.20 3.78 14.60
C ARG A 192 -20.41 5.01 14.18
N PHE A 193 -20.48 5.37 12.90
CA PHE A 193 -19.88 6.61 12.42
C PHE A 193 -20.84 7.80 12.64
N PRO A 194 -20.29 9.01 12.91
CA PRO A 194 -21.07 10.23 12.94
C PRO A 194 -21.66 10.52 11.55
N ALA A 195 -22.73 11.31 11.52
CA ALA A 195 -23.34 11.76 10.26
C ALA A 195 -22.30 12.54 9.42
N PRO A 196 -22.33 12.40 8.08
CA PRO A 196 -21.44 13.18 7.23
C PRO A 196 -21.64 14.68 7.46
N PRO A 197 -20.59 15.49 7.56
CA PRO A 197 -20.73 16.94 7.63
C PRO A 197 -21.42 17.45 6.35
N ALA A 198 -22.29 18.45 6.50
CA ALA A 198 -22.95 19.08 5.37
C ALA A 198 -21.91 19.58 4.34
N PRO A 199 -22.19 19.48 3.03
CA PRO A 199 -21.28 19.96 2.00
C PRO A 199 -20.98 21.46 2.25
N LYS A 200 -19.72 21.80 2.45
CA LYS A 200 -19.30 23.21 2.49
C LYS A 200 -19.45 23.78 1.08
N THR A 201 -20.47 24.57 0.86
CA THR A 201 -20.62 25.44 -0.31
C THR A 201 -19.62 26.60 -0.18
N GLY A 202 -18.53 26.53 -0.93
CA GLY A 202 -17.50 27.57 -0.96
C GLY A 202 -16.24 27.00 -1.61
N ALA A 203 -16.18 27.04 -2.95
CA ALA A 203 -14.97 26.70 -3.68
C ALA A 203 -13.92 27.77 -3.39
N SER A 204 -12.94 27.47 -2.56
CA SER A 204 -11.77 28.28 -2.40
C SER A 204 -10.93 28.17 -3.68
N THR A 205 -10.66 29.31 -4.31
CA THR A 205 -9.83 29.46 -5.50
C THR A 205 -8.34 29.52 -5.13
N GLY A 206 -7.77 28.39 -4.65
CA GLY A 206 -6.32 28.28 -4.48
C GLY A 206 -5.58 28.30 -5.83
N ARG A 207 -4.23 28.39 -5.77
CA ARG A 207 -3.36 28.36 -6.96
C ARG A 207 -3.68 27.17 -7.88
N PRO A 208 -3.52 27.33 -9.20
CA PRO A 208 -3.68 26.23 -10.15
C PRO A 208 -2.65 25.11 -9.87
N LEU A 209 -3.01 23.86 -10.18
CA LEU A 209 -2.12 22.71 -9.98
C LEU A 209 -0.78 22.88 -10.69
N SER A 210 -0.77 23.52 -11.86
CA SER A 210 0.46 23.80 -12.63
C SER A 210 1.48 24.67 -11.88
N GLU A 211 1.03 25.57 -11.03
CA GLU A 211 1.90 26.39 -10.19
C GLU A 211 2.45 25.59 -9.01
N ILE A 212 1.58 24.80 -8.36
CA ILE A 212 1.97 23.92 -7.24
C ILE A 212 3.01 22.90 -7.73
N ALA A 213 2.76 22.26 -8.89
CA ALA A 213 3.59 21.20 -9.45
C ALA A 213 4.98 21.69 -9.92
N ARG A 214 5.17 22.99 -10.14
CA ARG A 214 6.48 23.55 -10.51
C ARG A 214 7.38 23.83 -9.30
N GLN A 215 6.86 23.76 -8.10
CA GLN A 215 7.68 24.00 -6.90
C GLN A 215 8.69 22.88 -6.69
N PRO A 216 9.98 23.18 -6.43
CA PRO A 216 11.01 22.16 -6.16
C PRO A 216 10.59 21.18 -5.06
N VAL A 217 9.97 21.69 -3.99
CA VAL A 217 9.51 20.86 -2.88
C VAL A 217 8.41 19.89 -3.29
N PHE A 218 7.47 20.28 -4.18
CA PHE A 218 6.45 19.39 -4.72
C PHE A 218 7.06 18.29 -5.58
N ILE A 219 7.98 18.66 -6.47
CA ILE A 219 8.66 17.71 -7.38
C ILE A 219 9.38 16.64 -6.55
N VAL A 220 10.16 17.04 -5.56
CA VAL A 220 10.92 16.10 -4.72
C VAL A 220 9.99 15.26 -3.83
N ALA A 221 8.90 15.84 -3.32
CA ALA A 221 7.87 15.10 -2.61
C ALA A 221 7.29 13.95 -3.45
N VAL A 222 6.94 14.25 -4.69
CA VAL A 222 6.41 13.25 -5.65
C VAL A 222 7.48 12.22 -6.03
N LEU A 223 8.73 12.63 -6.29
CA LEU A 223 9.82 11.69 -6.57
C LEU A 223 10.02 10.69 -5.42
N CYS A 224 10.09 11.18 -4.17
CA CYS A 224 10.23 10.32 -2.99
C CYS A 224 9.05 9.35 -2.85
N ALA A 225 7.82 9.84 -2.97
CA ALA A 225 6.64 9.03 -2.78
C ALA A 225 6.41 8.06 -3.95
N ALA A 226 6.40 8.54 -5.19
CA ALA A 226 6.05 7.73 -6.36
C ALA A 226 7.16 6.75 -6.75
N LEU A 227 8.42 7.21 -6.85
CA LEU A 227 9.52 6.32 -7.23
C LEU A 227 9.91 5.38 -6.08
N GLY A 228 9.87 5.85 -4.81
CA GLY A 228 10.06 4.99 -3.65
C GLY A 228 9.01 3.88 -3.59
N TYR A 229 7.74 4.23 -3.83
CA TYR A 229 6.66 3.22 -3.90
C TYR A 229 6.82 2.30 -5.12
N GLY A 230 7.23 2.85 -6.25
CA GLY A 230 7.43 2.11 -7.49
C GLY A 230 8.50 1.02 -7.35
N VAL A 231 9.67 1.36 -6.81
CA VAL A 231 10.75 0.37 -6.57
C VAL A 231 10.31 -0.69 -5.56
N MET A 232 9.66 -0.26 -4.47
CA MET A 232 9.13 -1.20 -3.49
C MET A 232 8.14 -2.17 -4.12
N ASN A 233 7.16 -1.68 -4.87
CA ASN A 233 6.15 -2.50 -5.52
C ASN A 233 6.73 -3.42 -6.60
N LEU A 234 7.72 -2.93 -7.38
CA LEU A 234 8.41 -3.70 -8.42
C LEU A 234 9.08 -4.94 -7.82
N LEU A 235 9.89 -4.75 -6.77
CA LEU A 235 10.66 -5.82 -6.14
C LEU A 235 9.77 -6.75 -5.31
N MET A 236 8.82 -6.19 -4.52
CA MET A 236 7.92 -6.99 -3.70
C MET A 236 7.04 -7.92 -4.54
N ALA A 237 6.43 -7.42 -5.63
CA ALA A 237 5.55 -8.22 -6.47
C ALA A 237 6.31 -9.31 -7.27
N ALA A 238 7.57 -9.06 -7.61
CA ALA A 238 8.42 -10.02 -8.30
C ALA A 238 9.01 -11.10 -7.37
N THR A 239 9.16 -10.79 -6.05
CA THR A 239 9.87 -11.67 -5.10
C THR A 239 9.31 -13.09 -5.04
N PRO A 240 7.99 -13.35 -4.92
CA PRO A 240 7.49 -14.73 -4.89
C PRO A 240 7.82 -15.51 -6.16
N ILE A 241 7.77 -14.86 -7.33
CA ILE A 241 8.13 -15.45 -8.62
C ILE A 241 9.63 -15.75 -8.67
N ALA A 242 10.47 -14.77 -8.32
CA ALA A 242 11.93 -14.92 -8.29
C ALA A 242 12.36 -16.06 -7.35
N MET A 243 11.79 -16.13 -6.15
CA MET A 243 12.06 -17.19 -5.19
C MET A 243 11.62 -18.57 -5.69
N GLN A 244 10.47 -18.67 -6.37
CA GLN A 244 10.03 -19.91 -7.01
C GLN A 244 10.99 -20.34 -8.13
N MET A 245 11.46 -19.40 -8.96
CA MET A 245 12.48 -19.68 -10.01
C MET A 245 13.81 -20.15 -9.43
N CYS A 246 14.14 -19.71 -8.20
CA CYS A 246 15.33 -20.17 -7.44
C CYS A 246 15.03 -21.42 -6.58
N SER A 247 13.91 -22.13 -6.84
CA SER A 247 13.52 -23.37 -6.14
C SER A 247 13.26 -23.21 -4.63
N HIS A 248 12.97 -22.00 -4.16
CA HIS A 248 12.51 -21.80 -2.80
C HIS A 248 11.04 -22.18 -2.65
N PRO A 249 10.65 -22.92 -1.60
CA PRO A 249 9.26 -23.24 -1.33
C PRO A 249 8.49 -21.97 -0.91
N PHE A 250 7.17 -21.97 -1.11
CA PHE A 250 6.32 -20.78 -0.89
C PHE A 250 6.33 -20.27 0.56
N ASP A 251 6.45 -21.14 1.56
CA ASP A 251 6.55 -20.76 2.97
C ASP A 251 7.76 -19.82 3.23
N ARG A 252 8.86 -20.00 2.51
CA ARG A 252 10.02 -19.10 2.57
C ARG A 252 9.71 -17.74 1.92
N ALA A 253 9.00 -17.73 0.80
CA ALA A 253 8.55 -16.47 0.19
C ALA A 253 7.53 -15.74 1.09
N ALA A 254 6.64 -16.46 1.74
CA ALA A 254 5.71 -15.92 2.72
C ALA A 254 6.45 -15.26 3.90
N LEU A 255 7.49 -15.92 4.45
CA LEU A 255 8.35 -15.38 5.50
C LEU A 255 9.05 -14.07 5.06
N VAL A 256 9.60 -14.05 3.86
CA VAL A 256 10.27 -12.85 3.29
C VAL A 256 9.29 -11.69 3.17
N LEU A 257 8.07 -11.94 2.69
CA LEU A 257 7.03 -10.92 2.58
C LEU A 257 6.54 -10.46 3.96
N GLU A 258 6.45 -11.34 4.95
CA GLU A 258 6.10 -10.98 6.33
C GLU A 258 7.08 -9.95 6.90
N TRP A 259 8.38 -10.24 6.83
CA TRP A 259 9.42 -9.32 7.30
C TRP A 259 9.50 -8.04 6.47
N HIS A 260 9.24 -8.11 5.17
CA HIS A 260 9.12 -6.93 4.32
C HIS A 260 7.99 -6.00 4.80
N VAL A 261 6.79 -6.54 5.00
CA VAL A 261 5.61 -5.75 5.41
C VAL A 261 5.80 -5.22 6.84
N LEU A 262 6.42 -5.99 7.75
CA LEU A 262 6.83 -5.47 9.05
C LEU A 262 7.80 -4.29 8.90
N GLY A 263 8.79 -4.39 8.01
CA GLY A 263 9.71 -3.31 7.67
C GLY A 263 9.00 -2.06 7.13
N MET A 264 7.89 -2.22 6.40
CA MET A 264 7.08 -1.10 5.91
C MET A 264 6.33 -0.36 7.03
N PHE A 265 5.75 -1.08 8.01
CA PHE A 265 4.80 -0.47 8.95
C PHE A 265 5.38 -0.21 10.34
N VAL A 266 6.28 -1.06 10.87
CA VAL A 266 6.86 -0.88 12.20
C VAL A 266 7.65 0.45 12.33
N PRO A 267 8.48 0.86 11.35
CA PRO A 267 9.17 2.13 11.46
C PRO A 267 8.25 3.36 11.53
N SER A 268 7.01 3.26 11.03
CA SER A 268 6.05 4.38 11.06
C SER A 268 5.80 4.93 12.46
N PHE A 269 5.97 4.10 13.52
CA PHE A 269 5.82 4.54 14.90
C PHE A 269 6.89 5.56 15.33
N PHE A 270 8.05 5.57 14.70
CA PHE A 270 9.16 6.47 15.08
C PHE A 270 9.69 7.34 13.92
N THR A 271 9.36 7.07 12.66
CA THR A 271 9.83 7.88 11.52
C THR A 271 9.46 9.36 11.67
N GLY A 272 8.27 9.68 12.16
CA GLY A 272 7.88 11.06 12.44
C GLY A 272 8.74 11.72 13.51
N HIS A 273 9.24 10.99 14.51
CA HIS A 273 10.18 11.52 15.50
C HIS A 273 11.57 11.76 14.90
N LEU A 274 12.03 10.85 14.01
CA LEU A 274 13.29 11.04 13.29
C LEU A 274 13.24 12.29 12.39
N ILE A 275 12.14 12.52 11.67
CA ILE A 275 11.95 13.72 10.84
C ILE A 275 11.98 14.99 11.70
N ARG A 276 11.31 14.99 12.85
CA ARG A 276 11.35 16.16 13.76
C ARG A 276 12.74 16.44 14.32
N ARG A 277 13.52 15.37 14.61
CA ARG A 277 14.85 15.51 15.22
C ARG A 277 15.94 15.85 14.21
N PHE A 278 15.95 15.24 13.04
CA PHE A 278 17.02 15.30 12.06
C PHE A 278 16.65 16.06 10.78
N GLY A 279 15.37 16.38 10.60
CA GLY A 279 14.85 16.99 9.39
C GLY A 279 14.39 15.95 8.35
N VAL A 280 13.57 16.41 7.41
CA VAL A 280 12.93 15.54 6.40
C VAL A 280 13.93 15.03 5.35
N LEU A 281 14.86 15.88 4.89
CA LEU A 281 15.81 15.51 3.84
C LEU A 281 16.83 14.44 4.29
N PRO A 282 17.47 14.51 5.49
CA PRO A 282 18.32 13.44 5.99
C PRO A 282 17.60 12.10 6.14
N VAL A 283 16.36 12.10 6.65
CA VAL A 283 15.57 10.87 6.79
C VAL A 283 15.25 10.26 5.41
N ALA A 284 14.87 11.08 4.43
CA ALA A 284 14.70 10.63 3.04
C ALA A 284 16.00 10.08 2.44
N GLY A 285 17.14 10.73 2.72
CA GLY A 285 18.46 10.27 2.30
C GLY A 285 18.80 8.89 2.84
N VAL A 286 18.51 8.64 4.14
CA VAL A 286 18.65 7.28 4.72
C VAL A 286 17.72 6.30 4.01
N GLY A 287 16.50 6.69 3.65
CA GLY A 287 15.58 5.86 2.85
C GLY A 287 16.17 5.44 1.51
N VAL A 288 16.86 6.37 0.79
CA VAL A 288 17.60 6.05 -0.44
C VAL A 288 18.73 5.06 -0.17
N VAL A 289 19.55 5.29 0.86
CA VAL A 289 20.67 4.39 1.22
C VAL A 289 20.16 2.98 1.53
N LEU A 290 19.05 2.84 2.26
CA LEU A 290 18.45 1.55 2.56
C LEU A 290 17.95 0.82 1.29
N ASN A 291 17.35 1.54 0.33
CA ASN A 291 16.97 0.96 -0.96
C ASN A 291 18.19 0.53 -1.79
N LEU A 292 19.27 1.33 -1.80
CA LEU A 292 20.52 0.94 -2.46
C LEU A 292 21.17 -0.26 -1.78
N ALA A 293 21.15 -0.33 -0.45
CA ALA A 293 21.59 -1.49 0.31
C ALA A 293 20.73 -2.74 0.01
N CYS A 294 19.40 -2.58 -0.13
CA CYS A 294 18.51 -3.65 -0.61
C CYS A 294 19.00 -4.19 -1.96
N ILE A 295 19.24 -3.32 -2.94
CA ILE A 295 19.70 -3.70 -4.28
C ILE A 295 21.06 -4.42 -4.20
N ALA A 296 22.01 -3.91 -3.41
CA ALA A 296 23.32 -4.52 -3.22
C ALA A 296 23.23 -5.94 -2.64
N VAL A 297 22.39 -6.12 -1.60
CA VAL A 297 22.14 -7.44 -1.00
C VAL A 297 21.45 -8.38 -2.00
N ALA A 298 20.43 -7.89 -2.72
CA ALA A 298 19.72 -8.69 -3.73
C ALA A 298 20.59 -9.13 -4.91
N LEU A 299 21.64 -8.36 -5.22
CA LEU A 299 22.63 -8.70 -6.25
C LEU A 299 23.74 -9.63 -5.72
N SER A 300 23.91 -9.79 -4.41
CA SER A 300 24.97 -10.61 -3.82
C SER A 300 24.65 -12.11 -3.83
N GLY A 301 23.40 -12.51 -4.06
CA GLY A 301 23.00 -13.92 -4.13
C GLY A 301 21.49 -14.11 -4.14
N VAL A 302 21.09 -15.37 -4.16
CA VAL A 302 19.67 -15.79 -4.25
C VAL A 302 19.27 -16.75 -3.12
N ASP A 303 20.05 -16.81 -2.04
CA ASP A 303 19.69 -17.59 -0.86
C ASP A 303 18.58 -16.88 -0.05
N LEU A 304 17.92 -17.62 0.82
CA LEU A 304 16.85 -17.09 1.66
C LEU A 304 17.25 -15.82 2.42
N MET A 305 18.48 -15.77 2.96
CA MET A 305 18.93 -14.62 3.76
C MET A 305 19.09 -13.36 2.92
N GLN A 306 19.57 -13.47 1.65
CA GLN A 306 19.64 -12.32 0.75
C GLN A 306 18.23 -11.77 0.44
N PHE A 307 17.28 -12.65 0.11
CA PHE A 307 15.88 -12.22 -0.08
C PHE A 307 15.31 -11.56 1.17
N LEU A 308 15.49 -12.17 2.35
CA LEU A 308 14.93 -11.66 3.61
C LEU A 308 15.50 -10.30 3.98
N VAL A 309 16.84 -10.16 3.96
CA VAL A 309 17.50 -8.89 4.31
C VAL A 309 17.20 -7.83 3.27
N ALA A 310 17.26 -8.15 1.97
CA ALA A 310 16.96 -7.21 0.89
C ALA A 310 15.53 -6.66 1.03
N LEU A 311 14.54 -7.54 1.17
CA LEU A 311 13.14 -7.13 1.26
C LEU A 311 12.81 -6.38 2.56
N PHE A 312 13.45 -6.73 3.68
CA PHE A 312 13.32 -5.98 4.92
C PHE A 312 13.86 -4.55 4.77
N LEU A 313 15.07 -4.39 4.21
CA LEU A 313 15.67 -3.08 3.92
C LEU A 313 14.80 -2.27 2.95
N LEU A 314 14.22 -2.91 1.94
CA LEU A 314 13.28 -2.31 1.01
C LEU A 314 12.06 -1.74 1.73
N GLY A 315 11.48 -2.49 2.67
CA GLY A 315 10.33 -2.07 3.46
C GLY A 315 10.62 -0.83 4.31
N VAL A 316 11.74 -0.84 5.05
CA VAL A 316 12.17 0.30 5.88
C VAL A 316 12.51 1.51 5.00
N GLY A 317 13.24 1.30 3.91
CA GLY A 317 13.60 2.35 2.95
C GLY A 317 12.38 3.01 2.32
N TRP A 318 11.39 2.20 1.92
CA TRP A 318 10.11 2.71 1.44
C TRP A 318 9.38 3.55 2.50
N ASN A 319 9.32 3.08 3.74
CA ASN A 319 8.68 3.83 4.82
C ASN A 319 9.28 5.23 4.98
N PHE A 320 10.61 5.33 4.99
CA PHE A 320 11.30 6.61 5.15
C PHE A 320 11.05 7.54 3.96
N LEU A 321 11.11 7.03 2.72
CA LEU A 321 10.85 7.81 1.51
C LEU A 321 9.40 8.27 1.42
N TYR A 322 8.44 7.37 1.71
CA TYR A 322 7.03 7.68 1.59
C TYR A 322 6.55 8.68 2.65
N ILE A 323 6.98 8.52 3.91
CA ILE A 323 6.65 9.45 4.98
C ILE A 323 7.35 10.79 4.77
N ALA A 324 8.62 10.81 4.35
CA ALA A 324 9.32 12.03 4.01
C ALA A 324 8.67 12.76 2.82
N GLY A 325 8.31 12.05 1.75
CA GLY A 325 7.62 12.61 0.60
C GLY A 325 6.27 13.21 0.97
N THR A 326 5.47 12.51 1.78
CA THR A 326 4.19 13.06 2.27
C THR A 326 4.38 14.26 3.19
N THR A 327 5.44 14.30 3.98
CA THR A 327 5.78 15.46 4.83
C THR A 327 6.20 16.66 3.98
N LEU A 328 7.11 16.46 3.00
CA LEU A 328 7.52 17.52 2.05
C LEU A 328 6.32 18.10 1.31
N LEU A 329 5.37 17.27 0.90
CA LEU A 329 4.18 17.74 0.20
C LEU A 329 3.42 18.78 1.02
N THR A 330 3.39 18.66 2.36
CA THR A 330 2.66 19.62 3.22
C THR A 330 3.26 21.03 3.17
N GLU A 331 4.51 21.17 2.75
CA GLU A 331 5.19 22.46 2.56
C GLU A 331 4.83 23.11 1.20
N ALA A 332 4.30 22.34 0.24
CA ALA A 332 4.05 22.79 -1.12
C ALA A 332 2.68 23.47 -1.30
N TYR A 333 1.72 23.22 -0.40
CA TYR A 333 0.33 23.66 -0.58
C TYR A 333 -0.20 24.46 0.62
N ARG A 334 -1.16 25.34 0.34
CA ARG A 334 -1.99 26.03 1.35
C ARG A 334 -3.17 25.13 1.76
N PRO A 335 -3.81 25.37 2.92
CA PRO A 335 -4.94 24.53 3.40
C PRO A 335 -6.05 24.29 2.36
N GLU A 336 -6.40 25.31 1.58
CA GLU A 336 -7.40 25.28 0.52
C GLU A 336 -6.97 24.45 -0.70
N GLU A 337 -5.67 24.28 -0.94
CA GLU A 337 -5.08 23.57 -2.08
C GLU A 337 -4.81 22.08 -1.76
N LYS A 338 -4.95 21.67 -0.50
CA LYS A 338 -4.60 20.36 0.03
C LYS A 338 -5.08 19.20 -0.84
N ASN A 339 -6.38 19.16 -1.13
CA ASN A 339 -6.97 18.04 -1.87
C ASN A 339 -6.43 17.94 -3.30
N ARG A 340 -6.12 19.08 -3.93
CA ARG A 340 -5.56 19.15 -5.28
C ARG A 340 -4.11 18.65 -5.31
N ALA A 341 -3.29 19.11 -4.36
CA ALA A 341 -1.88 18.71 -4.27
C ALA A 341 -1.73 17.23 -3.90
N GLN A 342 -2.49 16.75 -2.90
CA GLN A 342 -2.50 15.35 -2.50
C GLN A 342 -3.02 14.44 -3.61
N GLY A 343 -4.12 14.81 -4.27
CA GLY A 343 -4.66 14.04 -5.39
C GLY A 343 -3.68 13.90 -6.56
N ALA A 344 -2.90 14.95 -6.85
CA ALA A 344 -1.87 14.89 -7.89
C ALA A 344 -0.72 13.94 -7.51
N MET A 345 -0.24 13.99 -6.26
CA MET A 345 0.77 13.05 -5.77
C MET A 345 0.25 11.60 -5.78
N ASP A 346 -0.97 11.38 -5.28
CA ASP A 346 -1.58 10.04 -5.25
C ASP A 346 -1.74 9.48 -6.66
N PHE A 347 -2.12 10.31 -7.65
CA PHE A 347 -2.17 9.91 -9.04
C PHE A 347 -0.80 9.43 -9.55
N CYS A 348 0.28 10.18 -9.27
CA CYS A 348 1.64 9.78 -9.65
C CYS A 348 2.04 8.46 -8.98
N VAL A 349 1.71 8.27 -7.68
CA VAL A 349 1.97 7.03 -6.96
C VAL A 349 1.24 5.86 -7.61
N PHE A 350 -0.07 5.98 -7.84
CA PHE A 350 -0.86 4.89 -8.44
C PHE A 350 -0.45 4.58 -9.89
N ALA A 351 -0.13 5.60 -10.70
CA ALA A 351 0.37 5.41 -12.05
C ALA A 351 1.70 4.65 -12.05
N THR A 352 2.62 5.03 -11.15
CA THR A 352 3.91 4.33 -10.99
C THR A 352 3.71 2.89 -10.49
N MET A 353 2.81 2.68 -9.52
CA MET A 353 2.48 1.34 -9.05
C MET A 353 1.90 0.45 -10.15
N ALA A 354 1.02 0.96 -11.01
CA ALA A 354 0.46 0.20 -12.12
C ALA A 354 1.55 -0.23 -13.11
N LEU A 355 2.45 0.71 -13.49
CA LEU A 355 3.58 0.42 -14.36
C LEU A 355 4.54 -0.60 -13.75
N THR A 356 4.89 -0.45 -12.48
CA THR A 356 5.83 -1.34 -11.80
C THR A 356 5.23 -2.71 -11.46
N SER A 357 3.93 -2.81 -11.19
CA SER A 357 3.24 -4.10 -11.03
C SER A 357 3.28 -4.90 -12.33
N PHE A 358 3.02 -4.26 -13.47
CA PHE A 358 3.14 -4.91 -14.77
C PHE A 358 4.61 -5.26 -15.08
N GLY A 359 5.51 -4.27 -14.90
CA GLY A 359 6.95 -4.43 -15.15
C GLY A 359 7.59 -5.51 -14.29
N SER A 360 7.09 -5.76 -13.07
CA SER A 360 7.66 -6.75 -12.15
C SER A 360 7.63 -8.16 -12.74
N GLY A 361 6.48 -8.60 -13.23
CA GLY A 361 6.35 -9.91 -13.86
C GLY A 361 7.07 -10.00 -15.19
N ALA A 362 6.93 -8.97 -16.05
CA ALA A 362 7.58 -8.94 -17.34
C ALA A 362 9.10 -9.03 -17.19
N LEU A 363 9.70 -8.21 -16.33
CA LEU A 363 11.16 -8.18 -16.14
C LEU A 363 11.69 -9.44 -15.45
N VAL A 364 11.04 -9.92 -14.37
CA VAL A 364 11.55 -11.08 -13.63
C VAL A 364 11.51 -12.35 -14.47
N THR A 365 10.50 -12.52 -15.33
CA THR A 365 10.34 -13.72 -16.16
C THR A 365 11.16 -13.69 -17.45
N THR A 366 11.55 -12.51 -17.95
CA THR A 366 12.31 -12.37 -19.20
C THR A 366 13.78 -12.05 -18.98
N GLN A 367 14.11 -11.21 -17.99
CA GLN A 367 15.46 -10.73 -17.70
C GLN A 367 16.02 -11.27 -16.39
N GLY A 368 15.17 -11.82 -15.53
CA GLY A 368 15.53 -12.37 -14.24
C GLY A 368 15.71 -11.34 -13.12
N TRP A 369 15.98 -11.85 -11.92
CA TRP A 369 16.07 -11.08 -10.67
C TRP A 369 17.17 -10.01 -10.68
N THR A 370 18.32 -10.32 -11.28
CA THR A 370 19.48 -9.41 -11.36
C THR A 370 19.15 -8.12 -12.12
N TRP A 371 18.57 -8.22 -13.31
CA TRP A 371 18.23 -7.05 -14.13
C TRP A 371 17.11 -6.23 -13.53
N LEU A 372 16.16 -6.87 -12.85
CA LEU A 372 15.09 -6.17 -12.12
C LEU A 372 15.67 -5.27 -11.02
N ASN A 373 16.65 -5.78 -10.25
CA ASN A 373 17.33 -5.01 -9.21
C ASN A 373 18.22 -3.90 -9.80
N LEU A 374 18.99 -4.17 -10.86
CA LEU A 374 19.80 -3.15 -11.54
C LEU A 374 18.93 -2.03 -12.11
N GLY A 375 17.76 -2.35 -12.69
CA GLY A 375 16.80 -1.35 -13.17
C GLY A 375 16.27 -0.45 -12.07
N SER A 376 16.24 -0.92 -10.82
CA SER A 376 15.81 -0.15 -9.65
C SER A 376 16.82 0.93 -9.22
N LEU A 377 18.07 0.88 -9.71
CA LEU A 377 19.09 1.92 -9.45
C LEU A 377 18.69 3.27 -10.06
N LEU A 378 18.11 3.27 -11.27
CA LEU A 378 17.75 4.48 -11.97
C LEU A 378 16.73 5.35 -11.21
N PRO A 379 15.57 4.82 -10.77
CA PRO A 379 14.64 5.62 -9.96
C PRO A 379 15.23 6.05 -8.62
N MET A 380 16.09 5.24 -7.98
CA MET A 380 16.75 5.64 -6.73
C MET A 380 17.79 6.76 -6.97
N ALA A 381 18.52 6.73 -8.06
CA ALA A 381 19.40 7.83 -8.46
C ALA A 381 18.61 9.13 -8.72
N ALA A 382 17.44 9.04 -9.35
CA ALA A 382 16.57 10.20 -9.55
C ALA A 382 16.08 10.80 -8.24
N VAL A 383 15.69 9.96 -7.26
CA VAL A 383 15.31 10.43 -5.91
C VAL A 383 16.51 11.10 -5.22
N ALA A 384 17.69 10.48 -5.25
CA ALA A 384 18.90 11.04 -4.64
C ALA A 384 19.26 12.40 -5.24
N ALA A 385 19.24 12.53 -6.57
CA ALA A 385 19.49 13.77 -7.28
C ALA A 385 18.45 14.86 -6.91
N GLY A 386 17.17 14.50 -6.82
CA GLY A 386 16.11 15.40 -6.39
C GLY A 386 16.32 15.92 -4.97
N LEU A 387 16.68 15.04 -4.02
CA LEU A 387 16.98 15.44 -2.64
C LEU A 387 18.20 16.36 -2.57
N ALA A 388 19.28 16.07 -3.29
CA ALA A 388 20.45 16.92 -3.38
C ALA A 388 20.12 18.30 -3.96
N TRP A 389 19.34 18.34 -5.05
CA TRP A 389 18.87 19.57 -5.65
C TRP A 389 18.05 20.43 -4.67
N LEU A 390 17.08 19.84 -3.97
CA LEU A 390 16.29 20.59 -2.98
C LEU A 390 17.14 21.10 -1.82
N ALA A 391 18.13 20.31 -1.40
CA ALA A 391 19.07 20.73 -0.34
C ALA A 391 19.90 21.95 -0.75
N THR A 392 20.36 22.04 -2.02
CA THR A 392 21.09 23.22 -2.56
C THR A 392 20.19 24.43 -2.62
N GLN A 393 18.95 24.29 -3.14
CA GLN A 393 17.98 25.38 -3.20
C GLN A 393 17.68 26.00 -1.82
N ARG A 394 17.52 25.16 -0.78
CA ARG A 394 17.28 25.63 0.60
C ARG A 394 18.48 26.40 1.16
N LYS A 395 19.71 26.00 0.84
CA LYS A 395 20.92 26.73 1.27
C LYS A 395 21.00 28.11 0.61
N THR A 396 20.67 28.24 -0.67
CA THR A 396 20.71 29.51 -1.40
C THR A 396 19.63 30.50 -0.94
N GLN A 397 18.52 30.03 -0.35
CA GLN A 397 17.48 30.91 0.19
C GLN A 397 17.80 31.44 1.60
N VAL A 398 18.74 30.84 2.31
CA VAL A 398 19.18 31.23 3.67
C VAL A 398 20.45 32.08 3.66
N ALA A 399 21.21 32.03 2.55
CA ALA A 399 22.37 32.87 2.30
C ALA A 399 21.97 34.20 1.64
#